data_9c18d03193bf401565666776aeb87e0c
#
_entry.id   9c18d03193bf401565666776aeb87e0c
#
_cell.length_a   1.000
_cell.length_b   1.000
_cell.length_c   1.000
_cell.angle_alpha   90.00
_cell.angle_beta   90.00
_cell.angle_gamma   90.00
#
_symmetry.space_group_name_H-M   'P 1'
#
loop_
_entity.id
_entity.type
_entity.pdbx_description
1 polymer ?
#
loop_
_entity_poly.entity_id
_entity_poly.type
_entity_poly.pdbx_seq_one_letter_code
_entity_poly.pdbx_strand_id
1 'polypeptide(L)'
;LKTKDVTDDYGNIHQETEEELDFDNIGTGNAIGGFGMAFDLGATYQLREDLELSMAVLDLGWISYKNAVQSAMAMEPWEFDGFHDIPFDSDKAAPGMSIEDQIDNLTDDLEDLFQMKVQGKDKHTKALGATLNIGALYTFPFYDKLKFGFLESTRINGQYSWSEGRFSANVAPVKCFDASISYAISSFGSSF
;
A
#
# COMPACT_ATOMS: atom_id res chain seq x y z
N LEU A 1 4.04 23.99 11.90
CA LEU A 1 4.11 25.33 11.31
C LEU A 1 5.33 26.02 11.90
N LYS A 2 6.43 26.09 11.16
CA LYS A 2 7.55 26.99 11.50
C LYS A 2 7.41 28.23 10.65
N THR A 3 7.46 29.38 11.28
CA THR A 3 7.50 30.68 10.63
C THR A 3 8.94 31.10 10.51
N LYS A 4 9.42 31.31 9.31
CA LYS A 4 10.78 31.81 9.02
C LYS A 4 10.69 33.24 8.52
N ASP A 5 11.48 34.11 9.09
CA ASP A 5 11.62 35.48 8.58
C ASP A 5 12.54 35.45 7.35
N VAL A 6 11.99 35.73 6.19
CA VAL A 6 12.74 35.82 4.92
C VAL A 6 12.89 37.30 4.57
N THR A 7 14.13 37.71 4.27
CA THR A 7 14.43 39.07 3.85
C THR A 7 14.54 39.12 2.33
N ASP A 8 13.73 39.96 1.68
CA ASP A 8 13.82 40.16 0.23
C ASP A 8 15.07 40.97 -0.17
N ASP A 9 15.35 41.01 -1.47
CA ASP A 9 16.50 41.72 -2.04
C ASP A 9 16.48 43.27 -1.80
N TYR A 10 15.37 43.77 -1.26
CA TYR A 10 15.19 45.17 -0.89
C TYR A 10 15.27 45.42 0.63
N GLY A 11 15.55 44.35 1.42
CA GLY A 11 15.73 44.45 2.85
C GLY A 11 14.42 44.41 3.66
N ASN A 12 13.28 44.10 3.05
CA ASN A 12 12.03 43.95 3.79
C ASN A 12 11.92 42.54 4.35
N ILE A 13 11.51 42.44 5.60
CA ILE A 13 11.28 41.16 6.27
C ILE A 13 9.82 40.79 6.11
N HIS A 14 9.55 39.67 5.47
CA HIS A 14 8.22 39.05 5.45
C HIS A 14 8.29 37.65 6.03
N GLN A 15 7.21 37.25 6.68
CA GLN A 15 7.10 35.94 7.29
C GLN A 15 6.56 34.95 6.26
N GLU A 16 7.39 34.02 5.84
CA GLU A 16 6.93 32.83 5.11
C GLU A 16 6.62 31.73 6.14
N THR A 17 5.42 31.19 6.03
CA THR A 17 5.01 30.04 6.83
C THR A 17 5.26 28.79 6.02
N GLU A 18 6.37 28.13 6.28
CA GLU A 18 6.62 26.80 5.73
C GLU A 18 5.90 25.76 6.59
N GLU A 19 5.02 24.99 5.98
CA GLU A 19 4.41 23.82 6.59
C GLU A 19 5.35 22.62 6.44
N GLU A 20 6.42 22.59 7.22
CA GLU A 20 7.24 21.38 7.39
C GLU A 20 6.43 20.30 8.12
N LEU A 21 6.49 19.06 7.63
CA LEU A 21 6.04 17.89 8.37
C LEU A 21 7.01 17.68 9.55
N ASP A 22 6.60 18.14 10.73
CA ASP A 22 7.34 17.93 11.97
C ASP A 22 7.17 16.46 12.39
N PHE A 23 8.11 15.63 12.02
CA PHE A 23 8.14 14.21 12.38
C PHE A 23 8.38 13.99 13.88
N ASP A 24 8.96 14.95 14.58
CA ASP A 24 9.20 14.90 16.02
C ASP A 24 7.90 15.07 16.84
N ASN A 25 6.88 15.68 16.23
CA ASN A 25 5.56 15.90 16.79
C ASN A 25 4.49 14.95 16.22
N ILE A 26 4.87 13.84 15.63
CA ILE A 26 3.94 12.71 15.41
C ILE A 26 3.58 12.17 16.80
N GLY A 27 2.77 12.95 17.49
CA GLY A 27 2.31 12.64 18.82
C GLY A 27 1.53 11.34 18.78
N THR A 28 2.00 10.34 19.51
CA THR A 28 1.22 9.19 19.98
C THR A 28 0.08 9.61 20.91
N GLY A 29 -0.41 10.85 20.76
CA GLY A 29 -1.56 11.35 21.50
C GLY A 29 -2.79 10.52 21.12
N ASN A 30 -3.59 10.15 22.12
CA ASN A 30 -4.85 9.39 22.00
C ASN A 30 -5.95 10.11 21.19
N ALA A 31 -5.60 10.88 20.19
CA ALA A 31 -6.54 11.53 19.30
C ALA A 31 -7.04 10.51 18.28
N ILE A 32 -8.33 10.16 18.35
CA ILE A 32 -8.99 9.36 17.34
C ILE A 32 -8.93 10.12 16.00
N GLY A 33 -8.02 9.73 15.14
CA GLY A 33 -7.79 10.36 13.83
C GLY A 33 -8.89 10.10 12.79
N GLY A 34 -9.79 9.13 13.04
CA GLY A 34 -10.87 8.79 12.13
C GLY A 34 -11.86 7.79 12.71
N PHE A 35 -12.92 7.56 11.97
CA PHE A 35 -13.93 6.53 12.25
C PHE A 35 -14.24 5.75 10.98
N GLY A 36 -14.40 4.43 11.10
CA GLY A 36 -14.77 3.57 10.00
C GLY A 36 -15.66 2.43 10.47
N MET A 37 -16.31 1.78 9.51
CA MET A 37 -17.16 0.62 9.73
C MET A 37 -17.00 -0.35 8.57
N ALA A 38 -16.95 -1.63 8.88
CA ALA A 38 -16.92 -2.71 7.90
C ALA A 38 -17.89 -3.82 8.30
N PHE A 39 -18.38 -4.54 7.31
CA PHE A 39 -19.25 -5.68 7.48
C PHE A 39 -18.69 -6.87 6.71
N ASP A 40 -18.70 -8.01 7.36
CA ASP A 40 -18.40 -9.31 6.78
C ASP A 40 -19.68 -10.15 6.73
N LEU A 41 -19.98 -10.67 5.55
CA LEU A 41 -21.14 -11.50 5.33
C LEU A 41 -20.70 -12.78 4.61
N GLY A 42 -21.18 -13.92 5.08
CA GLY A 42 -20.89 -15.19 4.46
C GLY A 42 -22.05 -16.15 4.57
N ALA A 43 -22.17 -17.04 3.61
CA ALA A 43 -23.15 -18.11 3.58
C ALA A 43 -22.55 -19.36 2.94
N THR A 44 -22.97 -20.50 3.47
CA THR A 44 -22.68 -21.83 2.93
C THR A 44 -23.99 -22.51 2.63
N TYR A 45 -24.11 -23.13 1.46
CA TYR A 45 -25.30 -23.82 1.01
C TYR A 45 -24.97 -25.22 0.50
N GLN A 46 -25.57 -26.22 1.11
CA GLN A 46 -25.49 -27.60 0.65
C GLN A 46 -26.42 -27.80 -0.53
N LEU A 47 -25.89 -27.76 -1.76
CA LEU A 47 -26.70 -27.90 -2.97
C LEU A 47 -27.15 -29.35 -3.21
N ARG A 48 -26.24 -30.30 -2.88
CA ARG A 48 -26.50 -31.75 -2.92
C ARG A 48 -25.70 -32.40 -1.79
N GLU A 49 -25.93 -33.67 -1.50
CA GLU A 49 -25.22 -34.41 -0.47
C GLU A 49 -23.67 -34.40 -0.68
N ASP A 50 -23.24 -34.30 -1.93
CA ASP A 50 -21.86 -34.34 -2.35
C ASP A 50 -21.30 -32.96 -2.76
N LEU A 51 -22.13 -31.90 -2.80
CA LEU A 51 -21.70 -30.57 -3.28
C LEU A 51 -22.14 -29.44 -2.34
N GLU A 52 -21.18 -28.76 -1.76
CA GLU A 52 -21.34 -27.58 -0.94
C GLU A 52 -20.84 -26.34 -1.70
N LEU A 53 -21.60 -25.26 -1.64
CA LEU A 53 -21.25 -23.96 -2.18
C LEU A 53 -21.07 -22.97 -1.03
N SER A 54 -20.12 -22.09 -1.16
CA SER A 54 -19.87 -21.01 -0.20
C SER A 54 -19.69 -19.69 -0.90
N MET A 55 -20.12 -18.61 -0.25
CA MET A 55 -19.88 -17.24 -0.67
C MET A 55 -19.64 -16.38 0.55
N ALA A 56 -18.64 -15.49 0.47
CA ALA A 56 -18.37 -14.51 1.51
C ALA A 56 -17.95 -13.18 0.90
N VAL A 57 -18.43 -12.10 1.50
CA VAL A 57 -17.97 -10.74 1.24
C VAL A 57 -17.36 -10.22 2.52
N LEU A 58 -16.11 -9.81 2.49
CA LEU A 58 -15.32 -9.33 3.61
C LEU A 58 -14.95 -7.86 3.41
N ASP A 59 -14.79 -7.14 4.52
CA ASP A 59 -14.33 -5.74 4.53
C ASP A 59 -15.24 -4.77 3.74
N LEU A 60 -16.55 -5.09 3.58
CA LEU A 60 -17.46 -4.17 2.92
C LEU A 60 -17.72 -2.96 3.80
N GLY A 61 -17.00 -1.87 3.57
CA GLY A 61 -17.05 -0.74 4.47
C GLY A 61 -16.34 0.50 3.98
N TRP A 62 -16.17 1.42 4.91
CA TRP A 62 -15.52 2.70 4.69
C TRP A 62 -14.80 3.18 5.95
N ILE A 63 -13.80 4.04 5.74
CA ILE A 63 -13.09 4.76 6.79
C ILE A 63 -13.08 6.26 6.46
N SER A 64 -13.36 7.07 7.45
CA SER A 64 -13.31 8.54 7.34
C SER A 64 -12.28 9.09 8.31
N TYR A 65 -11.28 9.75 7.78
CA TYR A 65 -10.24 10.43 8.54
C TYR A 65 -10.64 11.89 8.77
N LYS A 66 -10.44 12.35 10.01
CA LYS A 66 -10.52 13.77 10.34
C LYS A 66 -9.13 14.37 10.18
N ASN A 67 -9.02 15.53 9.56
CA ASN A 67 -7.74 16.21 9.35
C ASN A 67 -6.71 15.33 8.61
N ALA A 68 -7.14 14.64 7.56
CA ALA A 68 -6.21 13.93 6.70
C ALA A 68 -5.28 14.94 6.03
N VAL A 69 -3.98 14.79 6.24
CA VAL A 69 -2.98 15.57 5.52
C VAL A 69 -2.89 14.99 4.12
N GLN A 70 -3.24 15.80 3.12
CA GLN A 70 -3.00 15.46 1.72
C GLN A 70 -1.60 15.94 1.37
N SER A 71 -0.70 15.03 1.09
CA SER A 71 0.61 15.33 0.54
C SER A 71 0.62 14.96 -0.95
N ALA A 72 1.04 15.89 -1.78
CA ALA A 72 1.37 15.60 -3.17
C ALA A 72 2.89 15.63 -3.31
N MET A 73 3.48 14.54 -3.76
CA MET A 73 4.82 14.58 -4.32
C MET A 73 4.70 15.14 -5.74
N ALA A 74 5.30 16.29 -5.99
CA ALA A 74 5.54 16.73 -7.35
C ALA A 74 6.60 15.76 -7.92
N MET A 75 6.18 14.80 -8.73
CA MET A 75 7.11 13.97 -9.50
C MET A 75 7.58 14.79 -10.70
N GLU A 76 8.50 15.71 -10.49
CA GLU A 76 9.32 16.20 -11.59
C GLU A 76 10.31 15.10 -11.96
N PRO A 77 10.55 14.85 -13.25
CA PRO A 77 11.53 13.86 -13.65
C PRO A 77 12.90 14.33 -13.16
N TRP A 78 13.46 13.60 -12.21
CA TRP A 78 14.81 13.82 -11.72
C TRP A 78 15.75 12.81 -12.37
N GLU A 79 16.84 13.29 -12.92
CA GLU A 79 17.86 12.48 -13.58
C GLU A 79 19.22 12.79 -12.95
N PHE A 80 19.89 11.77 -12.43
CA PHE A 80 21.25 11.86 -11.96
C PHE A 80 22.17 11.32 -13.04
N ASP A 81 22.92 12.19 -13.69
CA ASP A 81 23.86 11.86 -14.78
C ASP A 81 25.31 11.62 -14.29
N GLY A 82 25.51 11.61 -12.99
CA GLY A 82 26.80 11.33 -12.34
C GLY A 82 27.55 12.56 -11.85
N PHE A 83 28.70 12.35 -11.26
CA PHE A 83 29.60 13.42 -10.86
C PHE A 83 30.53 13.77 -12.03
N HIS A 84 30.61 15.05 -12.38
CA HIS A 84 31.36 15.53 -13.53
C HIS A 84 32.56 16.37 -13.09
N ASP A 85 33.64 16.30 -13.88
CA ASP A 85 34.81 17.17 -13.79
C ASP A 85 35.42 17.30 -12.39
N ILE A 86 35.51 16.18 -11.66
CA ILE A 86 36.08 16.16 -10.30
C ILE A 86 37.57 16.44 -10.37
N PRO A 87 38.06 17.59 -9.88
CA PRO A 87 39.48 17.86 -9.86
C PRO A 87 40.17 17.00 -8.80
N PHE A 88 41.37 16.49 -9.11
CA PHE A 88 42.18 15.73 -8.16
C PHE A 88 42.64 16.57 -6.94
N ASP A 89 42.58 17.88 -7.04
CA ASP A 89 42.99 18.84 -6.03
C ASP A 89 41.77 19.74 -5.72
N SER A 90 41.14 19.49 -4.59
CA SER A 90 39.94 20.22 -4.16
C SER A 90 40.14 21.71 -3.97
N ASP A 91 41.40 22.13 -3.64
CA ASP A 91 41.74 23.54 -3.46
C ASP A 91 41.78 24.33 -4.78
N LYS A 92 41.72 23.63 -5.92
CA LYS A 92 41.67 24.20 -7.28
C LYS A 92 40.36 24.02 -7.99
N ALA A 93 39.36 23.44 -7.31
CA ALA A 93 38.05 23.32 -7.87
C ALA A 93 37.40 24.69 -8.09
N ALA A 94 36.70 24.87 -9.21
CA ALA A 94 35.82 26.00 -9.35
C ALA A 94 34.67 25.88 -8.35
N PRO A 95 34.03 26.99 -7.92
CA PRO A 95 32.88 26.94 -7.02
C PRO A 95 31.78 26.04 -7.58
N GLY A 96 31.29 25.08 -6.79
CA GLY A 96 30.28 24.10 -7.20
C GLY A 96 30.81 22.86 -7.93
N MET A 97 32.13 22.76 -8.16
CA MET A 97 32.76 21.62 -8.85
C MET A 97 33.59 20.72 -7.94
N SER A 98 33.69 21.03 -6.65
CA SER A 98 34.30 20.10 -5.71
C SER A 98 33.41 18.86 -5.52
N ILE A 99 33.98 17.74 -5.14
CA ILE A 99 33.19 16.53 -4.85
C ILE A 99 32.21 16.77 -3.69
N GLU A 100 32.61 17.65 -2.77
CA GLU A 100 31.77 18.03 -1.61
C GLU A 100 30.59 18.84 -2.05
N ASP A 101 30.75 19.87 -2.89
CA ASP A 101 29.67 20.66 -3.47
C ASP A 101 28.68 19.80 -4.30
N GLN A 102 29.21 18.82 -5.06
CA GLN A 102 28.36 17.95 -5.87
C GLN A 102 27.55 16.94 -5.02
N ILE A 103 28.10 16.49 -3.89
CA ILE A 103 27.39 15.65 -2.92
C ILE A 103 26.34 16.47 -2.19
N ASP A 104 26.65 17.70 -1.80
CA ASP A 104 25.70 18.59 -1.14
C ASP A 104 24.53 18.91 -2.07
N ASN A 105 24.78 19.28 -3.32
CA ASN A 105 23.73 19.49 -4.33
C ASN A 105 22.87 18.25 -4.55
N LEU A 106 23.49 17.05 -4.62
CA LEU A 106 22.74 15.79 -4.73
C LEU A 106 21.87 15.55 -3.51
N THR A 107 22.35 15.90 -2.32
CA THR A 107 21.61 15.74 -1.07
C THR A 107 20.43 16.70 -1.03
N ASP A 108 20.63 17.96 -1.44
CA ASP A 108 19.56 18.95 -1.53
C ASP A 108 18.49 18.56 -2.56
N ASP A 109 18.90 18.06 -3.73
CA ASP A 109 17.99 17.57 -4.77
C ASP A 109 17.17 16.36 -4.28
N LEU A 110 17.79 15.44 -3.54
CA LEU A 110 17.12 14.30 -2.94
C LEU A 110 16.16 14.74 -1.83
N GLU A 111 16.56 15.72 -1.01
CA GLU A 111 15.69 16.29 0.03
C GLU A 111 14.46 16.94 -0.60
N ASP A 112 14.62 17.73 -1.66
CA ASP A 112 13.53 18.34 -2.42
C ASP A 112 12.60 17.29 -3.06
N LEU A 113 13.16 16.19 -3.54
CA LEU A 113 12.40 15.08 -4.12
C LEU A 113 11.52 14.38 -3.07
N PHE A 114 11.98 14.33 -1.82
CA PHE A 114 11.24 13.73 -0.71
C PHE A 114 10.37 14.73 0.08
N GLN A 115 10.43 16.03 -0.23
CA GLN A 115 9.55 17.02 0.40
C GLN A 115 8.11 16.77 -0.01
N MET A 116 7.34 16.27 0.93
CA MET A 116 5.90 16.14 0.81
C MET A 116 5.26 17.52 1.05
N LYS A 117 4.85 18.20 -0.01
CA LYS A 117 4.09 19.46 0.11
C LYS A 117 2.69 19.15 0.64
N VAL A 118 2.36 19.69 1.80
CA VAL A 118 1.03 19.58 2.40
C VAL A 118 0.06 20.46 1.61
N GLN A 119 -0.87 19.84 0.88
CA GLN A 119 -1.89 20.58 0.09
C GLN A 119 -3.12 20.99 0.90
N GLY A 120 -3.30 20.47 2.11
CA GLY A 120 -4.40 20.82 2.99
C GLY A 120 -4.71 19.76 4.04
N LYS A 121 -5.57 20.11 4.99
CA LYS A 121 -6.09 19.22 6.05
C LYS A 121 -7.60 19.14 5.90
N ASP A 122 -8.08 18.14 5.19
CA ASP A 122 -9.51 17.95 4.96
C ASP A 122 -10.00 16.61 5.48
N LYS A 123 -11.31 16.52 5.67
CA LYS A 123 -11.96 15.24 5.93
C LYS A 123 -11.85 14.37 4.68
N HIS A 124 -11.18 13.24 4.81
CA HIS A 124 -11.04 12.27 3.73
C HIS A 124 -11.79 10.98 4.06
N THR A 125 -12.69 10.56 3.18
CA THR A 125 -13.42 9.30 3.32
C THR A 125 -13.02 8.36 2.18
N LYS A 126 -12.61 7.15 2.52
CA LYS A 126 -12.20 6.12 1.58
C LYS A 126 -13.00 4.84 1.82
N ALA A 127 -13.48 4.23 0.74
CA ALA A 127 -14.01 2.87 0.82
C ALA A 127 -12.88 1.89 1.16
N LEU A 128 -13.17 0.91 2.00
CA LEU A 128 -12.26 -0.20 2.27
C LEU A 128 -12.23 -1.13 1.04
N GLY A 129 -11.11 -1.81 0.86
CA GLY A 129 -11.01 -2.82 -0.18
C GLY A 129 -11.85 -4.04 0.22
N ALA A 130 -12.97 -4.27 -0.48
CA ALA A 130 -13.80 -5.45 -0.25
C ALA A 130 -13.17 -6.70 -0.87
N THR A 131 -13.36 -7.86 -0.23
CA THR A 131 -12.95 -9.16 -0.76
C THR A 131 -14.19 -10.03 -0.98
N LEU A 132 -14.38 -10.50 -2.20
CA LEU A 132 -15.39 -11.48 -2.55
C LEU A 132 -14.74 -12.86 -2.66
N ASN A 133 -15.26 -13.82 -1.92
CA ASN A 133 -14.86 -15.22 -2.01
C ASN A 133 -16.05 -16.05 -2.49
N ILE A 134 -15.81 -16.92 -3.46
CA ILE A 134 -16.79 -17.90 -3.95
C ILE A 134 -16.12 -19.27 -3.91
N GLY A 135 -16.72 -20.23 -3.22
CA GLY A 135 -16.17 -21.55 -3.04
C GLY A 135 -17.14 -22.66 -3.44
N ALA A 136 -16.58 -23.78 -3.84
CA ALA A 136 -17.29 -25.02 -4.05
C ALA A 136 -16.45 -26.19 -3.50
N LEU A 137 -17.09 -27.05 -2.75
CA LEU A 137 -16.48 -28.28 -2.23
C LEU A 137 -17.29 -29.48 -2.71
N TYR A 138 -16.65 -30.35 -3.48
CA TYR A 138 -17.24 -31.54 -4.02
C TYR A 138 -16.65 -32.77 -3.33
N THR A 139 -17.49 -33.55 -2.65
CA THR A 139 -17.11 -34.84 -2.04
C THR A 139 -17.30 -35.95 -3.05
N PHE A 140 -16.26 -36.73 -3.33
CA PHE A 140 -16.32 -37.78 -4.32
C PHE A 140 -17.26 -38.92 -3.89
N PRO A 141 -18.33 -39.22 -4.65
CA PRO A 141 -19.42 -40.08 -4.16
C PRO A 141 -19.01 -41.54 -3.94
N PHE A 142 -17.97 -42.02 -4.62
CA PHE A 142 -17.47 -43.40 -4.43
C PHE A 142 -16.42 -43.52 -3.33
N TYR A 143 -15.93 -42.42 -2.82
CA TYR A 143 -14.93 -42.37 -1.75
C TYR A 143 -15.03 -41.03 -1.02
N ASP A 144 -15.83 -41.01 0.02
CA ASP A 144 -16.19 -39.81 0.82
C ASP A 144 -15.00 -39.09 1.47
N LYS A 145 -13.86 -39.78 1.53
CA LYS A 145 -12.61 -39.22 2.06
C LYS A 145 -11.79 -38.44 1.04
N LEU A 146 -12.21 -38.39 -0.21
CA LEU A 146 -11.63 -37.59 -1.28
C LEU A 146 -12.56 -36.41 -1.60
N LYS A 147 -12.02 -35.20 -1.48
CA LYS A 147 -12.75 -33.96 -1.75
C LYS A 147 -11.99 -33.09 -2.72
N PHE A 148 -12.71 -32.47 -3.62
CA PHE A 148 -12.20 -31.47 -4.56
C PHE A 148 -12.75 -30.10 -4.16
N GLY A 149 -11.85 -29.13 -4.01
CA GLY A 149 -12.19 -27.75 -3.69
C GLY A 149 -11.90 -26.81 -4.84
N PHE A 150 -12.76 -25.84 -4.98
CA PHE A 150 -12.54 -24.66 -5.79
C PHE A 150 -12.80 -23.43 -4.93
N LEU A 151 -11.89 -22.46 -4.97
CA LEU A 151 -12.05 -21.17 -4.31
C LEU A 151 -11.62 -20.07 -5.28
N GLU A 152 -12.50 -19.14 -5.54
CA GLU A 152 -12.22 -17.88 -6.20
C GLU A 152 -12.22 -16.78 -5.16
N SER A 153 -11.19 -15.94 -5.17
CA SER A 153 -11.02 -14.80 -4.27
C SER A 153 -10.69 -13.56 -5.07
N THR A 154 -11.57 -12.58 -5.04
CA THR A 154 -11.38 -11.30 -5.71
C THR A 154 -11.34 -10.17 -4.69
N ARG A 155 -10.23 -9.42 -4.64
CA ARG A 155 -10.13 -8.19 -3.87
C ARG A 155 -10.40 -6.98 -4.76
N ILE A 156 -11.36 -6.18 -4.35
CA ILE A 156 -11.79 -4.96 -5.04
C ILE A 156 -11.22 -3.76 -4.29
N ASN A 157 -10.15 -3.17 -4.80
CA ASN A 157 -9.45 -2.04 -4.17
C ASN A 157 -8.88 -1.06 -5.21
N GLY A 158 -9.72 -0.62 -6.16
CA GLY A 158 -9.30 0.29 -7.23
C GLY A 158 -8.17 -0.29 -8.07
N GLN A 159 -7.06 0.44 -8.17
CA GLN A 159 -5.87 0.02 -8.94
C GLN A 159 -5.16 -1.21 -8.36
N TYR A 160 -5.39 -1.51 -7.09
CA TYR A 160 -4.79 -2.64 -6.37
C TYR A 160 -5.74 -3.84 -6.26
N SER A 161 -6.71 -3.92 -7.18
CA SER A 161 -7.60 -5.07 -7.26
C SER A 161 -6.86 -6.27 -7.85
N TRP A 162 -7.18 -7.46 -7.35
CA TRP A 162 -6.62 -8.71 -7.84
C TRP A 162 -7.62 -9.84 -7.70
N SER A 163 -7.40 -10.91 -8.46
CA SER A 163 -8.21 -12.11 -8.46
C SER A 163 -7.34 -13.35 -8.41
N GLU A 164 -7.77 -14.38 -7.69
CA GLU A 164 -7.12 -15.68 -7.60
C GLU A 164 -8.15 -16.80 -7.63
N GLY A 165 -8.00 -17.75 -8.53
CA GLY A 165 -8.71 -19.01 -8.54
C GLY A 165 -7.82 -20.14 -8.04
N ARG A 166 -8.29 -20.92 -7.07
CA ARG A 166 -7.57 -22.03 -6.46
C ARG A 166 -8.35 -23.32 -6.59
N PHE A 167 -7.70 -24.35 -7.11
CA PHE A 167 -8.20 -25.72 -7.16
C PHE A 167 -7.46 -26.56 -6.14
N SER A 168 -8.15 -27.44 -5.43
CA SER A 168 -7.53 -28.34 -4.46
C SER A 168 -8.12 -29.75 -4.55
N ALA A 169 -7.28 -30.73 -4.21
CA ALA A 169 -7.70 -32.10 -3.96
C ALA A 169 -7.20 -32.51 -2.57
N ASN A 170 -8.11 -32.99 -1.75
CA ASN A 170 -7.84 -33.33 -0.36
C ASN A 170 -8.26 -34.78 -0.11
N VAL A 171 -7.40 -35.57 0.51
CA VAL A 171 -7.68 -36.97 0.86
C VAL A 171 -7.33 -37.25 2.31
N ALA A 172 -8.29 -37.76 3.06
CA ALA A 172 -8.14 -38.15 4.47
C ALA A 172 -8.48 -39.65 4.66
N PRO A 173 -7.62 -40.57 4.20
CA PRO A 173 -7.91 -42.02 4.20
C PRO A 173 -8.11 -42.61 5.58
N VAL A 174 -7.43 -42.07 6.57
CA VAL A 174 -7.49 -42.48 7.99
C VAL A 174 -7.49 -41.24 8.89
N LYS A 175 -7.96 -41.39 10.14
CA LYS A 175 -8.11 -40.27 11.09
C LYS A 175 -6.80 -39.52 11.43
N CYS A 176 -5.65 -40.15 11.23
CA CYS A 176 -4.33 -39.60 11.56
C CYS A 176 -3.53 -39.16 10.33
N PHE A 177 -4.10 -39.24 9.13
CA PHE A 177 -3.41 -38.86 7.90
C PHE A 177 -4.36 -38.10 7.02
N ASP A 178 -3.93 -36.88 6.66
CA ASP A 178 -4.59 -35.99 5.70
C ASP A 178 -3.51 -35.49 4.72
N ALA A 179 -3.82 -35.52 3.44
CA ALA A 179 -2.95 -35.02 2.39
C ALA A 179 -3.74 -34.10 1.44
N SER A 180 -3.16 -32.99 1.08
CA SER A 180 -3.77 -32.07 0.14
C SER A 180 -2.76 -31.56 -0.88
N ILE A 181 -3.25 -31.31 -2.09
CA ILE A 181 -2.52 -30.62 -3.16
C ILE A 181 -3.41 -29.49 -3.66
N SER A 182 -2.83 -28.34 -3.94
CA SER A 182 -3.57 -27.23 -4.53
C SER A 182 -2.78 -26.52 -5.61
N TYR A 183 -3.50 -25.96 -6.57
CA TYR A 183 -2.96 -25.12 -7.62
C TYR A 183 -3.73 -23.81 -7.69
N ALA A 184 -3.01 -22.70 -7.66
CA ALA A 184 -3.60 -21.37 -7.73
C ALA A 184 -3.14 -20.63 -8.99
N ILE A 185 -4.08 -19.90 -9.58
CA ILE A 185 -3.84 -18.98 -10.70
C ILE A 185 -4.35 -17.61 -10.25
N SER A 186 -3.50 -16.62 -10.31
CA SER A 186 -3.82 -15.26 -9.89
C SER A 186 -3.42 -14.22 -10.93
N SER A 187 -3.85 -12.98 -10.72
CA SER A 187 -3.40 -11.81 -11.50
C SER A 187 -1.87 -11.62 -11.49
N PHE A 188 -1.17 -12.25 -10.55
CA PHE A 188 0.29 -12.13 -10.37
C PHE A 188 1.06 -13.34 -10.89
N GLY A 189 0.40 -14.43 -11.28
CA GLY A 189 1.01 -15.67 -11.73
C GLY A 189 0.33 -16.90 -11.16
N SER A 190 1.02 -18.04 -11.22
CA SER A 190 0.52 -19.33 -10.74
C SER A 190 1.44 -19.94 -9.69
N SER A 191 0.87 -20.75 -8.78
CA SER A 191 1.59 -21.43 -7.70
C SER A 191 0.97 -22.79 -7.37
N PHE A 192 1.81 -23.70 -6.85
CA PHE A 192 1.42 -25.00 -6.28
C PHE A 192 1.56 -24.96 -4.76
#